data_cf809942f8abe22fe831c0b2896f40f6
#
_entry.id   cf809942f8abe22fe831c0b2896f40f6
#
_cell.length_a   1.000
_cell.length_b   1.000
_cell.length_c   1.000
_cell.angle_alpha   90.00
_cell.angle_beta   90.00
_cell.angle_gamma   90.00
#
_symmetry.space_group_name_H-M   'P 1'
#
loop_
_entity.id
_entity.type
_entity.pdbx_description
1 polymer ?
#
loop_
_entity_poly.entity_id
_entity_poly.type
_entity_poly.pdbx_seq_one_letter_code
_entity_poly.pdbx_strand_id
1 'polypeptide(L)'
;MRKGIKILGKVFSVAVLLLIILPMVLSLLLDIPAVQNYVVQKAVRMVSRKLETTVSIDRVDIGLFSKVKVKGFYVEDYQRDTLLYVGSLDAYITGLGIFGGGVVLSRGEIGGAKLYLRETPEGEMNIKQIVNRISDPDKPRKGNFRLSLRKASIEGMDLCLERLTRRDPEFGIDFSHMHLYGISARVGDFTIDGQSIYTTIEAMSARERSGFCLLYTSPSPRDS
;
A
#
# COMPACT_ATOMS: atom_id res chain seq x y z
N MET A 1 46.82 34.24 -10.01
CA MET A 1 45.47 34.28 -9.40
C MET A 1 44.28 34.28 -10.38
N ARG A 2 44.28 35.02 -11.50
CA ARG A 2 43.15 35.10 -12.45
C ARG A 2 42.76 33.78 -13.19
N LYS A 3 43.69 32.85 -13.39
CA LYS A 3 43.41 31.55 -14.07
C LYS A 3 42.64 30.58 -13.16
N GLY A 4 42.93 30.56 -11.85
CA GLY A 4 42.23 29.66 -10.90
C GLY A 4 40.77 30.05 -10.71
N ILE A 5 40.43 31.34 -10.65
CA ILE A 5 39.08 31.86 -10.51
C ILE A 5 38.22 31.49 -11.74
N LYS A 6 38.79 31.52 -12.95
CA LYS A 6 38.07 31.13 -14.18
C LYS A 6 37.78 29.62 -14.24
N ILE A 7 38.69 28.80 -13.72
CA ILE A 7 38.49 27.34 -13.62
C ILE A 7 37.41 27.02 -12.59
N LEU A 8 37.48 27.67 -11.42
CA LEU A 8 36.46 27.50 -10.37
C LEU A 8 35.07 27.92 -10.84
N GLY A 9 34.97 29.04 -11.58
CA GLY A 9 33.69 29.47 -12.17
C GLY A 9 33.11 28.47 -13.20
N LYS A 10 33.98 27.88 -14.05
CA LYS A 10 33.55 26.84 -14.99
C LYS A 10 33.07 25.58 -14.29
N VAL A 11 33.79 25.09 -13.28
CA VAL A 11 33.38 23.92 -12.48
C VAL A 11 32.05 24.15 -11.78
N PHE A 12 31.89 25.34 -11.18
CA PHE A 12 30.65 25.73 -10.54
C PHE A 12 29.46 25.79 -11.54
N SER A 13 29.67 26.39 -12.73
CA SER A 13 28.62 26.43 -13.77
C SER A 13 28.23 25.04 -14.27
N VAL A 14 29.21 24.15 -14.45
CA VAL A 14 28.93 22.76 -14.84
C VAL A 14 28.17 22.00 -13.74
N ALA A 15 28.54 22.20 -12.47
CA ALA A 15 27.86 21.59 -11.33
C ALA A 15 26.40 22.05 -11.23
N VAL A 16 26.15 23.36 -11.39
CA VAL A 16 24.78 23.92 -11.39
C VAL A 16 23.98 23.40 -12.58
N LEU A 17 24.59 23.33 -13.77
CA LEU A 17 23.94 22.78 -14.95
C LEU A 17 23.56 21.30 -14.76
N LEU A 18 24.47 20.50 -14.21
CA LEU A 18 24.20 19.09 -13.87
C LEU A 18 23.09 18.95 -12.83
N LEU A 19 23.08 19.83 -11.82
CA LEU A 19 22.04 19.82 -10.78
C LEU A 19 20.63 20.08 -11.34
N ILE A 20 20.53 20.84 -12.43
CA ILE A 20 19.25 21.14 -13.09
C ILE A 20 18.91 20.09 -14.14
N ILE A 21 19.87 19.70 -14.98
CA ILE A 21 19.64 18.80 -16.11
C ILE A 21 19.40 17.36 -15.63
N LEU A 22 20.16 16.90 -14.62
CA LEU A 22 20.06 15.50 -14.14
C LEU A 22 18.64 15.15 -13.64
N PRO A 23 17.98 15.92 -12.75
CA PRO A 23 16.62 15.63 -12.33
C PRO A 23 15.61 15.77 -13.48
N MET A 24 15.83 16.70 -14.42
CA MET A 24 14.97 16.86 -15.59
C MET A 24 15.04 15.64 -16.52
N VAL A 25 16.26 15.17 -16.83
CA VAL A 25 16.46 13.95 -17.64
C VAL A 25 15.91 12.71 -16.92
N LEU A 26 16.14 12.62 -15.59
CA LEU A 26 15.61 11.53 -14.78
C LEU A 26 14.08 11.52 -14.78
N SER A 27 13.45 12.68 -14.69
CA SER A 27 11.99 12.84 -14.79
C SER A 27 11.48 12.36 -16.14
N LEU A 28 12.11 12.80 -17.24
CA LEU A 28 11.75 12.36 -18.59
C LEU A 28 11.94 10.85 -18.80
N LEU A 29 12.99 10.25 -18.23
CA LEU A 29 13.22 8.81 -18.30
C LEU A 29 12.16 8.02 -17.51
N LEU A 30 11.74 8.56 -16.36
CA LEU A 30 10.69 7.95 -15.54
C LEU A 30 9.29 8.05 -16.19
N ASP A 31 9.10 8.94 -17.17
CA ASP A 31 7.85 9.02 -17.95
C ASP A 31 7.73 7.93 -19.03
N ILE A 32 8.84 7.25 -19.34
CA ILE A 32 8.83 6.14 -20.31
C ILE A 32 8.25 4.89 -19.65
N PRO A 33 7.10 4.34 -20.12
CA PRO A 33 6.46 3.18 -19.50
C PRO A 33 7.37 1.94 -19.38
N ALA A 34 8.27 1.75 -20.35
CA ALA A 34 9.23 0.65 -20.31
C ALA A 34 10.23 0.77 -19.16
N VAL A 35 10.69 1.99 -18.86
CA VAL A 35 11.61 2.25 -17.73
C VAL A 35 10.88 2.09 -16.41
N GLN A 36 9.65 2.61 -16.29
CA GLN A 36 8.80 2.42 -15.11
C GLN A 36 8.61 0.94 -14.81
N ASN A 37 8.18 0.16 -15.80
CA ASN A 37 7.96 -1.27 -15.63
C ASN A 37 9.24 -2.02 -15.27
N TYR A 38 10.40 -1.68 -15.87
CA TYR A 38 11.68 -2.30 -15.52
C TYR A 38 12.04 -2.07 -14.04
N VAL A 39 11.95 -0.82 -13.58
CA VAL A 39 12.24 -0.45 -12.17
C VAL A 39 11.30 -1.17 -11.23
N VAL A 40 10.01 -1.17 -11.53
CA VAL A 40 8.97 -1.84 -10.73
C VAL A 40 9.22 -3.34 -10.66
N GLN A 41 9.46 -4.01 -11.79
CA GLN A 41 9.74 -5.44 -11.80
C GLN A 41 11.01 -5.81 -11.02
N LYS A 42 12.02 -4.94 -11.03
CA LYS A 42 13.23 -5.14 -10.21
C LYS A 42 12.90 -5.00 -8.71
N ALA A 43 12.11 -3.99 -8.33
CA ALA A 43 11.67 -3.79 -6.95
C ALA A 43 10.80 -4.96 -6.47
N VAL A 44 9.84 -5.40 -7.27
CA VAL A 44 8.95 -6.55 -6.98
C VAL A 44 9.78 -7.82 -6.75
N ARG A 45 10.75 -8.13 -7.62
CA ARG A 45 11.65 -9.27 -7.43
C ARG A 45 12.46 -9.18 -6.13
N MET A 46 12.88 -7.97 -5.75
CA MET A 46 13.60 -7.75 -4.48
C MET A 46 12.69 -8.02 -3.28
N VAL A 47 11.45 -7.52 -3.33
CA VAL A 47 10.44 -7.75 -2.29
C VAL A 47 10.08 -9.23 -2.19
N SER A 48 9.82 -9.91 -3.32
CA SER A 48 9.54 -11.34 -3.35
C SER A 48 10.65 -12.16 -2.70
N ARG A 49 11.91 -11.83 -3.00
CA ARG A 49 13.07 -12.51 -2.37
C ARG A 49 13.15 -12.25 -0.88
N LYS A 50 12.88 -11.02 -0.43
CA LYS A 50 12.92 -10.66 0.99
C LYS A 50 11.80 -11.36 1.77
N LEU A 51 10.62 -11.45 1.17
CA LEU A 51 9.47 -12.10 1.77
C LEU A 51 9.49 -13.62 1.61
N GLU A 52 10.35 -14.15 0.72
CA GLU A 52 10.42 -15.58 0.35
C GLU A 52 9.06 -16.11 -0.15
N THR A 53 8.26 -15.24 -0.77
CA THR A 53 6.98 -15.58 -1.38
C THR A 53 6.79 -14.82 -2.69
N THR A 54 5.82 -15.24 -3.50
CA THR A 54 5.53 -14.58 -4.75
C THR A 54 4.83 -13.26 -4.51
N VAL A 55 5.44 -12.19 -5.01
CA VAL A 55 4.79 -10.89 -5.15
C VAL A 55 4.84 -10.53 -6.62
N SER A 56 3.74 -10.08 -7.18
CA SER A 56 3.69 -9.61 -8.56
C SER A 56 2.87 -8.34 -8.73
N ILE A 57 3.15 -7.61 -9.79
CA ILE A 57 2.40 -6.44 -10.24
C ILE A 57 2.33 -6.53 -11.75
N ASP A 58 1.13 -6.44 -12.32
CA ASP A 58 0.95 -6.50 -13.75
C ASP A 58 1.42 -5.21 -14.42
N ARG A 59 1.02 -4.07 -13.86
CA ARG A 59 1.33 -2.77 -14.42
C ARG A 59 1.38 -1.68 -13.37
N VAL A 60 2.35 -0.76 -13.54
CA VAL A 60 2.40 0.51 -12.82
C VAL A 60 2.51 1.64 -13.83
N ASP A 61 1.66 2.63 -13.68
CA ASP A 61 1.71 3.88 -14.43
C ASP A 61 1.93 5.03 -13.43
N ILE A 62 3.03 5.74 -13.57
CA ILE A 62 3.37 6.91 -12.76
C ILE A 62 3.17 8.15 -13.62
N GLY A 63 2.18 8.95 -13.28
CA GLY A 63 1.89 10.19 -14.00
C GLY A 63 2.73 11.37 -13.51
N LEU A 64 2.93 12.35 -14.39
CA LEU A 64 3.74 13.56 -14.19
C LEU A 64 3.37 14.39 -12.94
N PHE A 65 2.14 14.28 -12.45
CA PHE A 65 1.64 15.06 -11.31
C PHE A 65 1.22 14.16 -10.15
N SER A 66 2.15 13.32 -9.68
CA SER A 66 2.00 12.59 -8.42
C SER A 66 0.89 11.52 -8.38
N LYS A 67 0.31 11.13 -9.51
CA LYS A 67 -0.63 10.03 -9.58
C LYS A 67 0.09 8.73 -9.89
N VAL A 68 -0.08 7.74 -9.03
CA VAL A 68 0.42 6.37 -9.21
C VAL A 68 -0.78 5.45 -9.39
N LYS A 69 -0.80 4.70 -10.49
CA LYS A 69 -1.78 3.65 -10.75
C LYS A 69 -1.10 2.31 -10.75
N VAL A 70 -1.60 1.39 -9.97
CA VAL A 70 -1.13 0.00 -9.92
C VAL A 70 -2.27 -0.90 -10.35
N LYS A 71 -1.99 -1.88 -11.21
CA LYS A 71 -2.94 -2.92 -11.61
C LYS A 71 -2.38 -4.30 -11.32
N GLY A 72 -3.24 -5.19 -10.87
CA GLY A 72 -2.91 -6.58 -10.65
C GLY A 72 -1.82 -6.80 -9.61
N PHE A 73 -1.92 -6.10 -8.45
CA PHE A 73 -1.02 -6.38 -7.34
C PHE A 73 -1.43 -7.68 -6.67
N TYR A 74 -0.47 -8.60 -6.52
CA TYR A 74 -0.69 -9.95 -6.03
C TYR A 74 0.38 -10.36 -5.03
N VAL A 75 -0.04 -11.03 -3.96
CA VAL A 75 0.84 -11.60 -2.94
C VAL A 75 0.33 -13.00 -2.59
N GLU A 76 1.24 -13.98 -2.66
CA GLU A 76 1.01 -15.33 -2.14
C GLU A 76 1.29 -15.42 -0.65
N ASP A 77 0.65 -16.38 0.01
CA ASP A 77 1.09 -16.87 1.32
C ASP A 77 2.17 -17.97 1.17
N TYR A 78 2.65 -18.51 2.28
CA TYR A 78 3.70 -19.54 2.27
C TYR A 78 3.18 -20.93 1.85
N GLN A 79 1.87 -21.10 1.72
CA GLN A 79 1.23 -22.29 1.17
C GLN A 79 1.02 -22.20 -0.34
N ARG A 80 1.49 -21.10 -0.95
CA ARG A 80 1.32 -20.74 -2.37
C ARG A 80 -0.13 -20.46 -2.76
N ASP A 81 -0.94 -20.10 -1.79
CA ASP A 81 -2.30 -19.62 -2.03
C ASP A 81 -2.32 -18.08 -2.09
N THR A 82 -3.37 -17.55 -2.68
CA THR A 82 -3.57 -16.11 -2.71
C THR A 82 -3.77 -15.59 -1.29
N LEU A 83 -2.89 -14.70 -0.81
CA LEU A 83 -3.13 -13.93 0.40
C LEU A 83 -3.85 -12.63 0.07
N LEU A 84 -3.32 -11.88 -0.89
CA LEU A 84 -3.85 -10.57 -1.28
C LEU A 84 -3.81 -10.40 -2.79
N TYR A 85 -4.92 -9.96 -3.34
CA TYR A 85 -5.01 -9.46 -4.70
C TYR A 85 -5.67 -8.10 -4.71
N VAL A 86 -5.16 -7.16 -5.51
CA VAL A 86 -5.76 -5.84 -5.73
C VAL A 86 -5.85 -5.61 -7.23
N GLY A 87 -7.09 -5.54 -7.75
CA GLY A 87 -7.32 -5.34 -9.17
C GLY A 87 -6.83 -3.98 -9.66
N SER A 88 -7.12 -2.93 -8.88
CA SER A 88 -6.62 -1.57 -9.15
C SER A 88 -6.36 -0.81 -7.86
N LEU A 89 -5.28 -0.04 -7.85
CA LEU A 89 -4.94 0.92 -6.82
C LEU A 89 -4.52 2.24 -7.48
N ASP A 90 -5.28 3.29 -7.23
CA ASP A 90 -4.96 4.66 -7.65
C ASP A 90 -4.55 5.47 -6.41
N ALA A 91 -3.36 6.05 -6.41
CA ALA A 91 -2.85 6.87 -5.32
C ALA A 91 -2.43 8.26 -5.83
N TYR A 92 -2.80 9.28 -5.10
CA TYR A 92 -2.47 10.68 -5.40
C TYR A 92 -1.52 11.21 -4.33
N ILE A 93 -0.23 11.27 -4.65
CA ILE A 93 0.83 11.72 -3.76
C ILE A 93 0.86 13.25 -3.77
N THR A 94 0.74 13.89 -2.62
CA THR A 94 0.82 15.36 -2.49
C THR A 94 2.08 15.84 -1.82
N GLY A 95 2.81 14.95 -1.16
CA GLY A 95 4.06 15.27 -0.51
C GLY A 95 4.90 14.05 -0.21
N LEU A 96 6.20 14.20 -0.41
CA LEU A 96 7.23 13.28 0.05
C LEU A 96 8.00 13.99 1.14
N GLY A 97 7.99 13.46 2.34
CA GLY A 97 8.77 13.97 3.46
C GLY A 97 10.26 13.69 3.24
N ILE A 98 10.91 14.52 2.43
CA ILE A 98 12.32 14.36 2.05
C ILE A 98 13.25 14.36 3.28
N PHE A 99 12.87 15.08 4.33
CA PHE A 99 13.64 15.18 5.58
C PHE A 99 13.05 14.41 6.77
N GLY A 100 11.87 13.80 6.63
CA GLY A 100 11.17 13.13 7.75
C GLY A 100 10.66 11.71 7.45
N GLY A 101 10.95 11.15 6.27
CA GLY A 101 10.58 9.76 5.95
C GLY A 101 9.08 9.50 5.83
N GLY A 102 8.27 10.53 5.51
CA GLY A 102 6.82 10.40 5.40
C GLY A 102 6.30 10.51 3.96
N VAL A 103 5.14 9.90 3.71
CA VAL A 103 4.39 10.03 2.45
C VAL A 103 3.02 10.59 2.76
N VAL A 104 2.62 11.63 2.05
CA VAL A 104 1.29 12.25 2.16
C VAL A 104 0.52 12.00 0.87
N LEU A 105 -0.59 11.28 1.01
CA LEU A 105 -1.54 11.01 -0.07
C LEU A 105 -2.80 11.85 0.15
N SER A 106 -3.27 12.51 -0.88
CA SER A 106 -4.56 13.21 -0.81
C SER A 106 -5.73 12.26 -1.01
N ARG A 107 -5.56 11.25 -1.86
CA ARG A 107 -6.59 10.27 -2.20
C ARG A 107 -5.96 8.92 -2.49
N GLY A 108 -6.66 7.85 -2.08
CA GLY A 108 -6.39 6.47 -2.45
C GLY A 108 -7.67 5.79 -2.87
N GLU A 109 -7.65 5.06 -3.98
CA GLU A 109 -8.80 4.32 -4.50
C GLU A 109 -8.38 2.88 -4.75
N ILE A 110 -9.07 1.93 -4.12
CA ILE A 110 -8.81 0.49 -4.23
C ILE A 110 -10.03 -0.16 -4.86
N GLY A 111 -9.83 -0.86 -5.96
CA GLY A 111 -10.90 -1.58 -6.67
C GLY A 111 -10.60 -3.06 -6.84
N GLY A 112 -11.63 -3.88 -6.61
CA GLY A 112 -11.59 -5.32 -6.84
C GLY A 112 -10.52 -6.04 -6.01
N ALA A 113 -10.37 -5.71 -4.73
CA ALA A 113 -9.42 -6.36 -3.84
C ALA A 113 -9.98 -7.69 -3.31
N LYS A 114 -9.08 -8.64 -3.03
CA LYS A 114 -9.39 -9.90 -2.37
C LYS A 114 -8.36 -10.18 -1.29
N LEU A 115 -8.80 -10.44 -0.08
CA LEU A 115 -7.94 -10.75 1.06
C LEU A 115 -8.38 -12.06 1.69
N TYR A 116 -7.47 -13.06 1.70
CA TYR A 116 -7.72 -14.38 2.26
C TYR A 116 -6.85 -14.58 3.51
N LEU A 117 -7.49 -14.48 4.66
CA LEU A 117 -6.87 -14.70 5.96
C LEU A 117 -7.19 -16.12 6.41
N ARG A 118 -6.19 -16.99 6.43
CA ARG A 118 -6.33 -18.40 6.82
C ARG A 118 -5.43 -18.73 7.98
N GLU A 119 -5.94 -19.53 8.88
CA GLU A 119 -5.16 -20.12 9.95
C GLU A 119 -4.39 -21.32 9.41
N THR A 120 -3.09 -21.40 9.71
CA THR A 120 -2.26 -22.55 9.36
C THR A 120 -2.54 -23.71 10.33
N PRO A 121 -2.12 -24.95 10.00
CA PRO A 121 -2.26 -26.10 10.91
C PRO A 121 -1.62 -25.88 12.30
N GLU A 122 -0.61 -24.98 12.37
CA GLU A 122 0.07 -24.61 13.59
C GLU A 122 -0.70 -23.57 14.44
N GLY A 123 -1.88 -23.12 13.97
CA GLY A 123 -2.73 -22.15 14.66
C GLY A 123 -2.35 -20.68 14.44
N GLU A 124 -1.49 -20.41 13.48
CA GLU A 124 -1.08 -19.05 13.13
C GLU A 124 -1.79 -18.54 11.87
N MET A 125 -2.09 -17.24 11.83
CA MET A 125 -2.65 -16.62 10.61
C MET A 125 -1.57 -16.50 9.52
N ASN A 126 -1.90 -16.86 8.28
CA ASN A 126 -0.99 -16.80 7.12
C ASN A 126 -0.35 -15.41 6.91
N ILE A 127 -1.06 -14.34 7.20
CA ILE A 127 -0.54 -12.96 7.13
C ILE A 127 0.57 -12.69 8.16
N LYS A 128 0.56 -13.36 9.32
CA LYS A 128 1.53 -13.13 10.41
C LYS A 128 2.97 -13.37 9.96
N GLN A 129 3.19 -14.39 9.17
CA GLN A 129 4.51 -14.74 8.67
C GLN A 129 5.06 -13.63 7.76
N ILE A 130 4.24 -13.07 6.88
CA ILE A 130 4.62 -11.95 6.00
C ILE A 130 4.91 -10.69 6.82
N VAL A 131 4.04 -10.37 7.79
CA VAL A 131 4.23 -9.22 8.67
C VAL A 131 5.54 -9.34 9.46
N ASN A 132 5.85 -10.53 9.99
CA ASN A 132 7.10 -10.77 10.71
C ASN A 132 8.34 -10.56 9.84
N ARG A 133 8.28 -10.92 8.55
CA ARG A 133 9.39 -10.70 7.61
C ARG A 133 9.58 -9.25 7.18
N ILE A 134 8.49 -8.48 7.15
CA ILE A 134 8.55 -7.04 6.89
C ILE A 134 9.04 -6.30 8.13
N SER A 135 8.55 -6.72 9.29
CA SER A 135 8.86 -6.14 10.59
C SER A 135 10.03 -6.91 11.20
N ASP A 136 11.28 -6.56 10.83
CA ASP A 136 12.47 -7.13 11.47
C ASP A 136 12.52 -6.64 12.93
N PRO A 137 12.24 -7.51 13.93
CA PRO A 137 12.17 -7.08 15.32
C PRO A 137 13.53 -6.67 15.88
N ASP A 138 14.63 -7.15 15.27
CA ASP A 138 15.99 -6.92 15.73
C ASP A 138 16.63 -5.65 15.17
N LYS A 139 15.98 -5.01 14.19
CA LYS A 139 16.42 -3.73 13.68
C LYS A 139 15.59 -2.60 14.26
N PRO A 140 16.17 -1.74 15.09
CA PRO A 140 15.50 -0.53 15.50
C PRO A 140 15.09 0.20 14.22
N ARG A 141 13.77 0.44 14.05
CA ARG A 141 13.24 1.21 12.90
C ARG A 141 13.93 2.57 12.90
N LYS A 142 14.94 2.75 12.05
CA LYS A 142 15.58 4.04 11.82
C LYS A 142 14.58 4.93 11.09
N GLY A 143 13.90 5.78 11.82
CA GLY A 143 12.99 6.80 11.32
C GLY A 143 11.53 6.51 11.61
N ASN A 144 10.81 7.55 12.01
CA ASN A 144 9.36 7.51 12.14
C ASN A 144 8.76 7.58 10.73
N PHE A 145 8.56 6.41 10.08
CA PHE A 145 7.81 6.40 8.84
C PHE A 145 6.39 6.85 9.14
N ARG A 146 5.98 7.91 8.47
CA ARG A 146 4.60 8.43 8.56
C ARG A 146 3.95 8.32 7.19
N LEU A 147 2.81 7.64 7.16
CA LEU A 147 1.92 7.63 6.00
C LEU A 147 0.64 8.36 6.40
N SER A 148 0.27 9.38 5.65
CA SER A 148 -0.99 10.09 5.83
C SER A 148 -1.78 10.05 4.54
N LEU A 149 -3.06 9.67 4.64
CA LEU A 149 -3.99 9.55 3.53
C LEU A 149 -5.30 10.22 3.93
N ARG A 150 -5.64 11.35 3.30
CA ARG A 150 -6.81 12.14 3.67
C ARG A 150 -8.13 11.46 3.36
N LYS A 151 -8.23 10.83 2.20
CA LYS A 151 -9.44 10.12 1.77
C LYS A 151 -9.06 8.83 1.08
N ALA A 152 -9.71 7.74 1.48
CA ALA A 152 -9.63 6.48 0.80
C ALA A 152 -11.02 5.97 0.43
N SER A 153 -11.12 5.32 -0.72
CA SER A 153 -12.28 4.52 -1.10
C SER A 153 -11.85 3.10 -1.44
N ILE A 154 -12.66 2.17 -1.01
CA ILE A 154 -12.54 0.74 -1.33
C ILE A 154 -13.83 0.36 -2.03
N GLU A 155 -13.73 -0.29 -3.18
CA GLU A 155 -14.88 -0.72 -3.96
C GLU A 155 -14.74 -2.19 -4.37
N GLY A 156 -15.73 -2.99 -4.03
CA GLY A 156 -15.81 -4.40 -4.44
C GLY A 156 -14.68 -5.26 -3.85
N MET A 157 -14.37 -5.09 -2.56
CA MET A 157 -13.40 -5.94 -1.88
C MET A 157 -14.09 -7.19 -1.33
N ASP A 158 -13.42 -8.34 -1.45
CA ASP A 158 -13.79 -9.60 -0.82
C ASP A 158 -12.79 -9.92 0.30
N LEU A 159 -13.32 -10.29 1.47
CA LEU A 159 -12.54 -10.71 2.63
C LEU A 159 -13.00 -12.10 3.06
N CYS A 160 -12.10 -13.06 3.06
CA CYS A 160 -12.32 -14.39 3.59
C CYS A 160 -11.46 -14.58 4.84
N LEU A 161 -12.08 -15.00 5.94
CA LEU A 161 -11.42 -15.37 7.19
C LEU A 161 -11.77 -16.83 7.50
N GLU A 162 -10.75 -17.68 7.62
CA GLU A 162 -10.88 -19.09 7.94
C GLU A 162 -9.97 -19.47 9.10
N ARG A 163 -10.55 -19.89 10.22
CA ARG A 163 -9.83 -20.37 11.41
C ARG A 163 -10.06 -21.84 11.62
N LEU A 164 -9.06 -22.67 11.32
CA LEU A 164 -9.14 -24.12 11.38
C LEU A 164 -9.28 -24.68 12.81
N THR A 165 -8.77 -23.98 13.81
CA THR A 165 -8.77 -24.43 15.21
C THR A 165 -10.06 -24.12 15.95
N ARG A 166 -10.96 -23.34 15.37
CA ARG A 166 -12.23 -22.97 15.99
C ARG A 166 -13.38 -23.73 15.38
N ARG A 167 -14.26 -24.26 16.24
CA ARG A 167 -15.51 -24.92 15.82
C ARG A 167 -16.57 -23.88 15.50
N ASP A 168 -17.43 -24.24 14.57
CA ASP A 168 -18.61 -23.43 14.23
C ASP A 168 -19.46 -23.24 15.47
N PRO A 169 -20.01 -22.03 15.70
CA PRO A 169 -20.96 -21.80 16.77
C PRO A 169 -22.27 -22.55 16.46
N GLU A 170 -22.90 -23.14 17.47
CA GLU A 170 -24.21 -23.82 17.31
C GLU A 170 -25.32 -22.83 16.91
N PHE A 171 -25.18 -21.56 17.29
CA PHE A 171 -26.11 -20.46 17.00
C PHE A 171 -25.37 -19.16 16.77
N GLY A 172 -25.90 -18.31 15.85
CA GLY A 172 -25.41 -16.96 15.64
C GLY A 172 -24.47 -16.82 14.46
N ILE A 173 -23.71 -15.73 14.43
CA ILE A 173 -22.76 -15.42 13.35
C ILE A 173 -21.44 -16.12 13.64
N ASP A 174 -20.93 -16.86 12.66
CA ASP A 174 -19.61 -17.45 12.73
C ASP A 174 -18.54 -16.44 12.34
N PHE A 175 -17.92 -15.83 13.35
CA PHE A 175 -16.79 -14.92 13.17
C PHE A 175 -15.46 -15.63 12.88
N SER A 176 -15.42 -16.95 12.90
CA SER A 176 -14.22 -17.73 12.63
C SER A 176 -14.12 -18.17 11.17
N HIS A 177 -15.28 -18.34 10.50
CA HIS A 177 -15.38 -18.71 9.09
C HIS A 177 -16.24 -17.68 8.35
N MET A 178 -15.71 -16.48 8.19
CA MET A 178 -16.45 -15.35 7.65
C MET A 178 -16.03 -15.04 6.23
N HIS A 179 -17.01 -14.87 5.35
CA HIS A 179 -16.77 -14.43 3.97
C HIS A 179 -17.59 -13.18 3.68
N LEU A 180 -16.94 -12.03 3.78
CA LEU A 180 -17.50 -10.73 3.39
C LEU A 180 -17.19 -10.47 1.93
N TYR A 181 -18.21 -10.14 1.16
CA TYR A 181 -18.08 -9.83 -0.26
C TYR A 181 -18.72 -8.49 -0.62
N GLY A 182 -18.22 -7.90 -1.70
CA GLY A 182 -18.68 -6.59 -2.19
C GLY A 182 -18.49 -5.47 -1.18
N ILE A 183 -17.44 -5.56 -0.35
CA ILE A 183 -17.13 -4.54 0.64
C ILE A 183 -16.87 -3.24 -0.10
N SER A 184 -17.60 -2.19 0.29
CA SER A 184 -17.36 -0.83 -0.13
C SER A 184 -17.22 0.04 1.10
N ALA A 185 -16.14 0.85 1.14
CA ALA A 185 -15.86 1.70 2.29
C ALA A 185 -15.32 3.08 1.85
N ARG A 186 -15.68 4.10 2.60
CA ARG A 186 -15.04 5.42 2.57
C ARG A 186 -14.37 5.67 3.91
N VAL A 187 -13.11 6.06 3.83
CA VAL A 187 -12.23 6.22 4.97
C VAL A 187 -11.61 7.63 4.90
N GLY A 188 -11.70 8.37 5.99
CA GLY A 188 -11.05 9.67 6.16
C GLY A 188 -9.86 9.59 7.10
N ASP A 189 -8.92 10.52 6.92
CA ASP A 189 -7.80 10.78 7.84
C ASP A 189 -7.03 9.52 8.30
N PHE A 190 -6.76 8.61 7.36
CA PHE A 190 -5.94 7.45 7.67
C PHE A 190 -4.48 7.87 7.87
N THR A 191 -3.93 7.55 9.03
CA THR A 191 -2.54 7.88 9.37
C THR A 191 -1.87 6.68 10.03
N ILE A 192 -0.69 6.33 9.51
CA ILE A 192 0.26 5.43 10.18
C ILE A 192 1.37 6.30 10.72
N ASP A 193 1.59 6.28 12.04
CA ASP A 193 2.69 6.97 12.71
C ASP A 193 3.41 5.97 13.62
N GLY A 194 4.54 5.48 13.13
CA GLY A 194 5.29 4.43 13.81
C GLY A 194 4.49 3.13 13.93
N GLN A 195 4.01 2.82 15.14
CA GLN A 195 3.19 1.62 15.44
C GLN A 195 1.69 1.92 15.56
N SER A 196 1.31 3.19 15.51
CA SER A 196 -0.08 3.62 15.71
C SER A 196 -0.77 3.81 14.36
N ILE A 197 -2.01 3.35 14.27
CA ILE A 197 -2.88 3.54 13.11
C ILE A 197 -4.11 4.29 13.59
N TYR A 198 -4.39 5.41 12.94
CA TYR A 198 -5.56 6.24 13.17
C TYR A 198 -6.36 6.30 11.88
N THR A 199 -7.67 6.20 11.98
CA THR A 199 -8.55 6.31 10.82
C THR A 199 -9.98 6.65 11.24
N THR A 200 -10.69 7.32 10.36
CA THR A 200 -12.12 7.58 10.48
C THR A 200 -12.86 6.82 9.38
N ILE A 201 -13.76 5.92 9.74
CA ILE A 201 -14.63 5.26 8.78
C ILE A 201 -15.86 6.15 8.59
N GLU A 202 -16.02 6.71 7.39
CA GLU A 202 -17.16 7.57 7.05
C GLU A 202 -18.38 6.75 6.64
N ALA A 203 -18.16 5.68 5.88
CA ALA A 203 -19.20 4.75 5.49
C ALA A 203 -18.60 3.39 5.14
N MET A 204 -19.34 2.32 5.42
CA MET A 204 -18.94 0.96 5.06
C MET A 204 -20.18 0.14 4.76
N SER A 205 -20.13 -0.67 3.74
CA SER A 205 -21.13 -1.70 3.45
C SER A 205 -20.44 -3.00 3.09
N ALA A 206 -21.03 -4.10 3.50
CA ALA A 206 -20.55 -5.46 3.18
C ALA A 206 -21.71 -6.45 3.26
N ARG A 207 -21.57 -7.56 2.56
CA ARG A 207 -22.50 -8.70 2.66
C ARG A 207 -21.71 -9.92 3.11
N GLU A 208 -22.29 -10.69 3.99
CA GLU A 208 -21.73 -11.95 4.44
C GLU A 208 -22.49 -13.11 3.77
N ARG A 209 -21.80 -14.22 3.55
CA ARG A 209 -22.33 -15.39 2.82
C ARG A 209 -23.60 -15.98 3.46
N SER A 210 -23.76 -15.89 4.77
CA SER A 210 -24.97 -16.33 5.50
C SER A 210 -26.19 -15.43 5.27
N GLY A 211 -26.03 -14.30 4.56
CA GLY A 211 -27.09 -13.33 4.30
C GLY A 211 -27.07 -12.10 5.21
N PHE A 212 -26.14 -12.04 6.17
CA PHE A 212 -25.96 -10.84 6.98
C PHE A 212 -25.42 -9.69 6.12
N CYS A 213 -26.00 -8.50 6.31
CA CYS A 213 -25.58 -7.28 5.64
C CYS A 213 -25.11 -6.26 6.69
N LEU A 214 -23.88 -5.75 6.52
CA LEU A 214 -23.36 -4.65 7.31
C LEU A 214 -23.57 -3.35 6.53
N LEU A 215 -24.18 -2.37 7.18
CA LEU A 215 -24.25 -1.00 6.69
C LEU A 215 -23.90 -0.07 7.83
N TYR A 216 -22.82 0.71 7.64
CA TYR A 216 -22.35 1.70 8.59
C TYR A 216 -22.21 3.06 7.90
N THR A 217 -22.71 4.10 8.53
CA THR A 217 -22.50 5.50 8.15
C THR A 217 -22.15 6.28 9.41
N SER A 218 -21.09 7.07 9.35
CA SER A 218 -20.75 7.98 10.43
C SER A 218 -21.83 9.04 10.56
N PRO A 219 -22.26 9.42 11.79
CA PRO A 219 -23.20 10.52 11.99
C PRO A 219 -22.62 11.81 11.42
N SER A 220 -23.49 12.60 10.78
CA SER A 220 -23.11 13.91 10.26
C SER A 220 -22.72 14.84 11.43
N PRO A 221 -21.68 15.69 11.29
CA PRO A 221 -21.37 16.70 12.31
C PRO A 221 -22.50 17.71 12.59
N ARG A 222 -23.59 17.67 11.81
CA ARG A 222 -24.76 18.52 11.99
C ARG A 222 -25.82 17.92 12.93
N ASP A 223 -25.63 16.67 13.35
CA ASP A 223 -26.59 15.93 14.19
C ASP A 223 -26.15 15.88 15.68
N SER A 224 -25.16 16.71 16.06
CA SER A 224 -24.63 16.86 17.42
C SER A 224 -24.85 18.29 17.95
#